data_ab449c2134249dd463cb5495c79f9bc7
#
_entry.id   ab449c2134249dd463cb5495c79f9bc7
#
_cell.length_a   1.000
_cell.length_b   1.000
_cell.length_c   1.000
_cell.angle_alpha   90.00
_cell.angle_beta   90.00
_cell.angle_gamma   90.00
#
_symmetry.space_group_name_H-M   'P 1'
#
loop_
_entity.id
_entity.type
_entity.pdbx_description
1 polymer ?
#
loop_
_entity_poly.entity_id
_entity_poly.type
_entity_poly.pdbx_seq_one_letter_code
_entity_poly.pdbx_strand_id
1 'polypeptide(L)'
;CGQYDWPGKSPFEHQKKTASFLTLHRKAFCFNEQGTGKTASAIWASDYLLNLGMVRRVLVICPLSIMDSAWRTDLFTFAPHRKVAVAHGSANKRKEIIKSDAEFVIINYDGVSIVVDEIAKDDFDLIIVDEATHYKNAQTTRWKKLRKIMKDDTWLWMMTGTPASQSPVDAFGLAKLVNPSGVPMFFSTFKDKVMYRVSQFTWKPRDNAIDTVYKALQPAIRYRKEQCLDLPDMVYTKRQVELTPQQNKYYKKLKDEMIMEVVGEEISAVNAAVHLNKLLQISAGAVYTDSGQALEFDIKNRYKVLKEVIDESSQKVLVFVPFKHSIRVLADTLSKDNISTEIIDGSVSAHKRTDVFKKFQTNADPQVLLSLIHIS
;
A
#
# COMPACT_ATOMS: atom_id res chain seq x y z
N CYS A 1 -11.59 27.21 -10.70
CA CYS A 1 -12.59 26.38 -9.97
C CYS A 1 -13.56 27.21 -9.11
N GLY A 2 -13.79 28.47 -9.44
CA GLY A 2 -14.61 29.39 -8.61
C GLY A 2 -16.12 29.12 -8.59
N GLN A 3 -16.64 28.15 -9.33
CA GLN A 3 -18.07 27.82 -9.43
C GLN A 3 -18.35 26.31 -9.46
N TYR A 4 -17.44 25.49 -8.88
CA TYR A 4 -17.67 24.05 -8.81
C TYR A 4 -18.30 23.70 -7.45
N ASP A 5 -19.44 23.03 -7.47
CA ASP A 5 -20.30 22.80 -6.30
C ASP A 5 -19.84 21.67 -5.36
N TRP A 6 -18.72 21.04 -5.60
CA TRP A 6 -18.12 19.99 -4.77
C TRP A 6 -19.12 18.94 -4.27
N PRO A 7 -19.63 18.04 -5.12
CA PRO A 7 -20.63 17.07 -4.72
C PRO A 7 -20.22 16.22 -3.52
N GLY A 8 -21.19 15.84 -2.70
CA GLY A 8 -21.00 14.98 -1.54
C GLY A 8 -20.58 15.72 -0.29
N LYS A 9 -19.32 15.72 0.07
CA LYS A 9 -18.79 16.36 1.28
C LYS A 9 -17.98 17.60 0.95
N SER A 10 -18.00 18.60 1.82
CA SER A 10 -17.15 19.78 1.69
C SER A 10 -15.67 19.39 1.71
N PRO A 11 -14.87 19.79 0.71
CA PRO A 11 -13.46 19.48 0.65
C PRO A 11 -12.63 20.34 1.59
N PHE A 12 -11.56 19.76 2.11
CA PHE A 12 -10.51 20.53 2.78
C PHE A 12 -9.70 21.36 1.77
N GLU A 13 -9.05 22.43 2.23
CA GLU A 13 -8.30 23.33 1.33
C GLU A 13 -7.21 22.62 0.52
N HIS A 14 -6.47 21.67 1.13
CA HIS A 14 -5.47 20.88 0.40
C HIS A 14 -6.11 19.98 -0.68
N GLN A 15 -7.34 19.51 -0.48
CA GLN A 15 -8.07 18.72 -1.46
C GLN A 15 -8.53 19.58 -2.65
N LYS A 16 -9.02 20.80 -2.38
CA LYS A 16 -9.37 21.78 -3.43
C LYS A 16 -8.14 22.12 -4.28
N LYS A 17 -7.01 22.40 -3.62
CA LYS A 17 -5.73 22.68 -4.30
C LYS A 17 -5.25 21.51 -5.12
N THR A 18 -5.38 20.28 -4.59
CA THR A 18 -5.03 19.04 -5.31
C THR A 18 -5.91 18.85 -6.54
N ALA A 19 -7.22 18.99 -6.40
CA ALA A 19 -8.16 18.88 -7.52
C ALA A 19 -7.87 19.96 -8.59
N SER A 20 -7.69 21.20 -8.18
CA SER A 20 -7.33 22.29 -9.09
C SER A 20 -6.01 22.02 -9.83
N PHE A 21 -4.98 21.52 -9.13
CA PHE A 21 -3.71 21.16 -9.75
C PHE A 21 -3.88 20.08 -10.81
N LEU A 22 -4.65 19.03 -10.53
CA LEU A 22 -4.91 17.94 -11.46
C LEU A 22 -5.65 18.42 -12.71
N THR A 23 -6.63 19.32 -12.56
CA THR A 23 -7.38 19.87 -13.72
C THR A 23 -6.54 20.76 -14.64
N LEU A 24 -5.40 21.27 -14.17
CA LEU A 24 -4.47 22.09 -14.94
C LEU A 24 -3.39 21.27 -15.67
N HIS A 25 -3.21 20.01 -15.32
CA HIS A 25 -2.12 19.19 -15.84
C HIS A 25 -2.64 17.89 -16.46
N ARG A 26 -2.51 17.76 -17.77
CA ARG A 26 -2.90 16.50 -18.47
C ARG A 26 -2.18 15.29 -17.94
N LYS A 27 -0.89 15.41 -17.65
CA LYS A 27 -0.08 14.35 -17.05
C LYS A 27 0.54 14.87 -15.77
N ALA A 28 0.26 14.22 -14.65
CA ALA A 28 0.68 14.70 -13.34
C ALA A 28 0.82 13.56 -12.31
N PHE A 29 1.57 13.88 -11.27
CA PHE A 29 1.65 13.05 -10.08
C PHE A 29 0.89 13.66 -8.91
N CYS A 30 0.21 12.83 -8.13
CA CYS A 30 -0.34 13.18 -6.83
C CYS A 30 0.36 12.35 -5.75
N PHE A 31 1.30 12.95 -5.05
CA PHE A 31 2.11 12.33 -4.00
C PHE A 31 1.62 12.65 -2.59
N ASN A 32 0.37 13.04 -2.47
CA ASN A 32 -0.26 13.26 -1.17
C ASN A 32 -0.22 11.98 -0.33
N GLU A 33 0.07 12.09 0.94
CA GLU A 33 0.15 10.94 1.84
C GLU A 33 -1.20 10.23 1.98
N GLN A 34 -1.16 8.98 2.44
CA GLN A 34 -2.39 8.22 2.71
C GLN A 34 -3.23 8.91 3.79
N GLY A 35 -4.56 8.90 3.63
CA GLY A 35 -5.48 9.55 4.56
C GLY A 35 -5.69 11.05 4.32
N THR A 36 -5.03 11.68 3.33
CA THR A 36 -5.26 13.09 2.95
C THR A 36 -6.42 13.27 1.97
N GLY A 37 -7.10 12.18 1.55
CA GLY A 37 -8.24 12.24 0.61
C GLY A 37 -7.83 12.40 -0.85
N LYS A 38 -6.74 11.76 -1.28
CA LYS A 38 -6.31 11.73 -2.70
C LYS A 38 -7.43 11.30 -3.65
N THR A 39 -8.12 10.22 -3.30
CA THR A 39 -9.21 9.65 -4.11
C THR A 39 -10.32 10.67 -4.33
N ALA A 40 -10.80 11.33 -3.28
CA ALA A 40 -11.81 12.37 -3.36
C ALA A 40 -11.36 13.54 -4.26
N SER A 41 -10.11 14.00 -4.09
CA SER A 41 -9.55 15.08 -4.91
C SER A 41 -9.50 14.71 -6.40
N ALA A 42 -9.11 13.46 -6.72
CA ALA A 42 -9.08 12.98 -8.09
C ALA A 42 -10.48 12.80 -8.69
N ILE A 43 -11.45 12.34 -7.89
CA ILE A 43 -12.86 12.23 -8.30
C ILE A 43 -13.42 13.60 -8.64
N TRP A 44 -13.28 14.60 -7.76
CA TRP A 44 -13.75 15.97 -8.02
C TRP A 44 -13.07 16.61 -9.24
N ALA A 45 -11.76 16.41 -9.40
CA ALA A 45 -11.04 16.89 -10.57
C ALA A 45 -11.58 16.26 -11.86
N SER A 46 -11.85 14.95 -11.84
CA SER A 46 -12.42 14.23 -12.97
C SER A 46 -13.83 14.69 -13.28
N ASP A 47 -14.66 14.83 -12.25
CA ASP A 47 -16.04 15.31 -12.37
C ASP A 47 -16.09 16.71 -12.97
N TYR A 48 -15.21 17.61 -12.54
CA TYR A 48 -15.08 18.93 -13.12
C TYR A 48 -14.71 18.90 -14.61
N LEU A 49 -13.76 18.06 -15.02
CA LEU A 49 -13.39 17.91 -16.44
C LEU A 49 -14.50 17.29 -17.27
N LEU A 50 -15.26 16.35 -16.71
CA LEU A 50 -16.45 15.76 -17.34
C LEU A 50 -17.54 16.82 -17.54
N ASN A 51 -17.81 17.67 -16.54
CA ASN A 51 -18.77 18.77 -16.63
C ASN A 51 -18.41 19.80 -17.73
N LEU A 52 -17.10 20.01 -17.94
CA LEU A 52 -16.62 20.90 -19.01
C LEU A 52 -16.57 20.22 -20.38
N GLY A 53 -16.85 18.92 -20.49
CA GLY A 53 -16.72 18.16 -21.72
C GLY A 53 -15.27 17.99 -22.21
N MET A 54 -14.28 18.27 -21.36
CA MET A 54 -12.85 18.07 -21.66
C MET A 54 -12.44 16.59 -21.59
N VAL A 55 -13.18 15.81 -20.83
CA VAL A 55 -13.07 14.37 -20.65
C VAL A 55 -14.46 13.77 -20.76
N ARG A 56 -14.61 12.62 -21.38
CA ARG A 56 -15.89 11.90 -21.51
C ARG A 56 -15.91 10.64 -20.67
N ARG A 57 -14.76 9.94 -20.59
CA ARG A 57 -14.64 8.66 -19.86
C ARG A 57 -13.34 8.58 -19.09
N VAL A 58 -13.42 8.03 -17.89
CA VAL A 58 -12.32 7.90 -16.94
C VAL A 58 -12.07 6.42 -16.65
N LEU A 59 -10.84 5.96 -16.85
CA LEU A 59 -10.39 4.65 -16.44
C LEU A 59 -9.61 4.76 -15.12
N VAL A 60 -10.08 4.10 -14.08
CA VAL A 60 -9.40 4.03 -12.79
C VAL A 60 -8.72 2.68 -12.66
N ILE A 61 -7.39 2.68 -12.58
CA ILE A 61 -6.57 1.47 -12.40
C ILE A 61 -6.05 1.46 -10.95
N CYS A 62 -6.47 0.48 -10.17
CA CYS A 62 -6.15 0.41 -8.74
C CYS A 62 -5.95 -1.04 -8.26
N PRO A 63 -5.45 -1.26 -7.03
CA PRO A 63 -5.41 -2.58 -6.42
C PRO A 63 -6.80 -3.22 -6.33
N LEU A 64 -6.86 -4.55 -6.54
CA LEU A 64 -8.11 -5.31 -6.49
C LEU A 64 -8.90 -5.09 -5.18
N SER A 65 -8.19 -4.99 -4.06
CA SER A 65 -8.78 -4.85 -2.73
C SER A 65 -9.54 -3.54 -2.49
N ILE A 66 -9.25 -2.50 -3.27
CA ILE A 66 -9.85 -1.17 -3.08
C ILE A 66 -10.80 -0.75 -4.20
N MET A 67 -11.05 -1.62 -5.18
CA MET A 67 -11.97 -1.32 -6.29
C MET A 67 -13.38 -0.97 -5.80
N ASP A 68 -13.96 -1.83 -4.96
CA ASP A 68 -15.30 -1.65 -4.39
C ASP A 68 -15.27 -0.85 -3.07
N SER A 69 -14.35 -1.21 -2.16
CA SER A 69 -14.32 -0.69 -0.79
C SER A 69 -13.87 0.77 -0.70
N ALA A 70 -13.12 1.27 -1.66
CA ALA A 70 -12.69 2.66 -1.72
C ALA A 70 -13.24 3.36 -2.97
N TRP A 71 -12.75 3.02 -4.16
CA TRP A 71 -13.06 3.77 -5.38
C TRP A 71 -14.55 3.81 -5.72
N ARG A 72 -15.24 2.67 -5.72
CA ARG A 72 -16.69 2.66 -6.00
C ARG A 72 -17.48 3.39 -4.93
N THR A 73 -17.15 3.17 -3.65
CA THR A 73 -17.80 3.83 -2.51
C THR A 73 -17.54 5.33 -2.53
N ASP A 74 -16.32 5.76 -2.81
CA ASP A 74 -15.95 7.17 -2.88
C ASP A 74 -16.61 7.87 -4.08
N LEU A 75 -16.67 7.22 -5.24
CA LEU A 75 -17.39 7.75 -6.41
C LEU A 75 -18.88 7.95 -6.09
N PHE A 76 -19.51 6.99 -5.42
CA PHE A 76 -20.89 7.13 -4.98
C PHE A 76 -21.07 8.28 -3.96
N THR A 77 -20.04 8.56 -3.16
CA THR A 77 -20.07 9.64 -2.17
C THR A 77 -19.79 11.00 -2.79
N PHE A 78 -18.77 11.13 -3.65
CA PHE A 78 -18.26 12.41 -4.14
C PHE A 78 -18.70 12.78 -5.56
N ALA A 79 -19.27 11.84 -6.30
CA ALA A 79 -19.86 12.06 -7.63
C ALA A 79 -21.07 11.14 -7.87
N PRO A 80 -22.12 11.20 -7.02
CA PRO A 80 -23.26 10.26 -7.05
C PRO A 80 -24.06 10.29 -8.35
N HIS A 81 -23.96 11.36 -9.12
CA HIS A 81 -24.64 11.55 -10.39
C HIS A 81 -23.93 10.90 -11.58
N ARG A 82 -22.71 10.35 -11.37
CA ARG A 82 -21.92 9.70 -12.43
C ARG A 82 -22.22 8.22 -12.56
N LYS A 83 -22.18 7.74 -13.82
CA LYS A 83 -22.30 6.31 -14.11
C LYS A 83 -20.97 5.60 -13.84
N VAL A 84 -20.98 4.65 -12.93
CA VAL A 84 -19.80 3.92 -12.48
C VAL A 84 -19.95 2.43 -12.74
N ALA A 85 -18.94 1.78 -13.29
CA ALA A 85 -18.88 0.33 -13.47
C ALA A 85 -17.53 -0.25 -12.99
N VAL A 86 -17.58 -1.45 -12.42
CA VAL A 86 -16.40 -2.18 -11.91
C VAL A 86 -16.10 -3.36 -12.82
N ALA A 87 -15.01 -3.27 -13.58
CA ALA A 87 -14.57 -4.29 -14.53
C ALA A 87 -13.87 -5.45 -13.81
N HIS A 88 -14.66 -6.33 -13.20
CA HIS A 88 -14.22 -7.51 -12.46
C HIS A 88 -14.90 -8.78 -12.95
N GLY A 89 -14.28 -9.94 -12.74
CA GLY A 89 -14.79 -11.26 -13.15
C GLY A 89 -14.14 -11.80 -14.42
N SER A 90 -14.90 -12.55 -15.24
CA SER A 90 -14.40 -13.17 -16.47
C SER A 90 -13.95 -12.13 -17.52
N ALA A 91 -13.15 -12.58 -18.49
CA ALA A 91 -12.68 -11.72 -19.58
C ALA A 91 -13.87 -11.10 -20.37
N ASN A 92 -14.91 -11.90 -20.68
CA ASN A 92 -16.09 -11.43 -21.40
C ASN A 92 -16.84 -10.34 -20.62
N LYS A 93 -17.09 -10.56 -19.33
CA LYS A 93 -17.74 -9.58 -18.46
C LYS A 93 -16.95 -8.27 -18.40
N ARG A 94 -15.62 -8.35 -18.30
CA ARG A 94 -14.76 -7.16 -18.33
C ARG A 94 -14.87 -6.40 -19.64
N LYS A 95 -14.89 -7.12 -20.80
CA LYS A 95 -15.06 -6.52 -22.11
C LYS A 95 -16.39 -5.81 -22.27
N GLU A 96 -17.47 -6.41 -21.78
CA GLU A 96 -18.80 -5.77 -21.76
C GLU A 96 -18.81 -4.48 -20.95
N ILE A 97 -18.17 -4.48 -19.77
CA ILE A 97 -18.06 -3.30 -18.93
C ILE A 97 -17.20 -2.21 -19.57
N ILE A 98 -16.09 -2.56 -20.21
CA ILE A 98 -15.26 -1.59 -20.95
C ILE A 98 -16.09 -0.90 -22.05
N LYS A 99 -16.94 -1.63 -22.75
CA LYS A 99 -17.80 -1.09 -23.83
C LYS A 99 -19.11 -0.44 -23.34
N SER A 100 -19.37 -0.43 -22.02
CA SER A 100 -20.58 0.18 -21.46
C SER A 100 -20.53 1.71 -21.58
N ASP A 101 -21.68 2.34 -21.31
CA ASP A 101 -21.80 3.80 -21.24
C ASP A 101 -21.36 4.42 -19.90
N ALA A 102 -20.63 3.64 -19.08
CA ALA A 102 -20.12 4.12 -17.80
C ALA A 102 -19.09 5.23 -18.02
N GLU A 103 -19.26 6.34 -17.30
CA GLU A 103 -18.30 7.46 -17.31
C GLU A 103 -17.04 7.13 -16.54
N PHE A 104 -17.16 6.37 -15.45
CA PHE A 104 -16.05 5.83 -14.68
C PHE A 104 -16.03 4.30 -14.79
N VAL A 105 -14.91 3.76 -15.22
CA VAL A 105 -14.66 2.32 -15.21
C VAL A 105 -13.48 2.03 -14.28
N ILE A 106 -13.72 1.21 -13.26
CA ILE A 106 -12.71 0.81 -12.27
C ILE A 106 -12.20 -0.59 -12.62
N ILE A 107 -10.89 -0.76 -12.73
CA ILE A 107 -10.25 -2.03 -13.09
C ILE A 107 -8.97 -2.25 -12.27
N ASN A 108 -8.66 -3.51 -11.94
CA ASN A 108 -7.38 -3.83 -11.31
C ASN A 108 -6.26 -4.01 -12.33
N TYR A 109 -4.99 -3.93 -11.89
CA TYR A 109 -3.80 -3.98 -12.76
C TYR A 109 -3.77 -5.20 -13.67
N ASP A 110 -4.07 -6.40 -13.16
CA ASP A 110 -4.09 -7.63 -13.95
C ASP A 110 -5.28 -7.66 -14.92
N GLY A 111 -6.39 -7.03 -14.51
CA GLY A 111 -7.56 -6.85 -15.36
C GLY A 111 -7.25 -6.04 -16.62
N VAL A 112 -6.45 -4.98 -16.52
CA VAL A 112 -5.96 -4.24 -17.70
C VAL A 112 -5.27 -5.16 -18.68
N SER A 113 -4.50 -6.12 -18.16
CA SER A 113 -3.77 -7.07 -18.99
C SER A 113 -4.68 -8.01 -19.78
N ILE A 114 -5.85 -8.32 -19.27
CA ILE A 114 -6.83 -9.23 -19.88
C ILE A 114 -7.58 -8.53 -21.02
N VAL A 115 -7.89 -7.25 -20.87
CA VAL A 115 -8.72 -6.48 -21.82
C VAL A 115 -8.01 -5.28 -22.43
N VAL A 116 -6.68 -5.36 -22.57
CA VAL A 116 -5.84 -4.26 -23.06
C VAL A 116 -6.24 -3.79 -24.47
N ASP A 117 -6.62 -4.71 -25.35
CA ASP A 117 -6.99 -4.39 -26.72
C ASP A 117 -8.36 -3.72 -26.82
N GLU A 118 -9.27 -4.07 -25.91
CA GLU A 118 -10.55 -3.41 -25.78
C GLU A 118 -10.39 -1.98 -25.24
N ILE A 119 -9.61 -1.80 -24.18
CA ILE A 119 -9.33 -0.47 -23.64
C ILE A 119 -8.64 0.43 -24.66
N ALA A 120 -7.67 -0.11 -25.41
CA ALA A 120 -6.94 0.66 -26.42
C ALA A 120 -7.83 1.13 -27.60
N LYS A 121 -8.91 0.41 -27.89
CA LYS A 121 -9.90 0.76 -28.92
C LYS A 121 -10.99 1.72 -28.43
N ASP A 122 -11.18 1.76 -27.12
CA ASP A 122 -12.18 2.60 -26.47
C ASP A 122 -11.63 4.01 -26.18
N ASP A 123 -12.53 4.96 -25.95
CA ASP A 123 -12.20 6.36 -25.75
C ASP A 123 -12.17 6.72 -24.26
N PHE A 124 -11.14 6.23 -23.55
CA PHE A 124 -10.83 6.73 -22.23
C PHE A 124 -9.92 7.95 -22.33
N ASP A 125 -10.47 9.12 -22.05
CA ASP A 125 -9.73 10.38 -22.16
C ASP A 125 -8.83 10.63 -20.95
N LEU A 126 -9.19 10.06 -19.77
CA LEU A 126 -8.42 10.16 -18.53
C LEU A 126 -8.16 8.78 -17.95
N ILE A 127 -6.91 8.53 -17.61
CA ILE A 127 -6.46 7.34 -16.85
C ILE A 127 -5.95 7.80 -15.50
N ILE A 128 -6.52 7.27 -14.42
CA ILE A 128 -6.04 7.46 -13.05
C ILE A 128 -5.42 6.15 -12.60
N VAL A 129 -4.17 6.21 -12.13
CA VAL A 129 -3.46 5.06 -11.59
C VAL A 129 -3.26 5.28 -10.10
N ASP A 130 -3.95 4.52 -9.28
CA ASP A 130 -3.74 4.52 -7.82
C ASP A 130 -2.68 3.51 -7.44
N GLU A 131 -1.90 3.80 -6.39
CA GLU A 131 -0.68 3.09 -6.01
C GLU A 131 0.31 2.91 -7.19
N ALA A 132 0.66 4.03 -7.81
CA ALA A 132 1.46 4.12 -9.03
C ALA A 132 2.85 3.44 -8.94
N THR A 133 3.35 3.14 -7.74
CA THR A 133 4.61 2.39 -7.51
C THR A 133 4.66 1.05 -8.22
N HIS A 134 3.51 0.45 -8.52
CA HIS A 134 3.42 -0.76 -9.34
C HIS A 134 3.93 -0.59 -10.79
N TYR A 135 4.15 0.64 -11.24
CA TYR A 135 4.64 1.00 -12.59
C TYR A 135 6.07 1.54 -12.58
N LYS A 136 6.81 1.42 -11.48
CA LYS A 136 8.18 1.92 -11.33
C LYS A 136 9.19 1.30 -12.32
N ASN A 137 8.94 0.07 -12.77
CA ASN A 137 9.81 -0.64 -13.72
C ASN A 137 9.22 -0.65 -15.13
N ALA A 138 9.84 0.10 -16.05
CA ALA A 138 9.43 0.23 -17.45
C ALA A 138 9.59 -1.07 -18.29
N GLN A 139 10.29 -2.09 -17.79
CA GLN A 139 10.46 -3.37 -18.49
C GLN A 139 9.30 -4.33 -18.28
N THR A 140 8.46 -4.10 -17.25
CA THR A 140 7.36 -5.01 -16.91
C THR A 140 6.25 -4.99 -17.95
N THR A 141 5.59 -6.14 -18.10
CA THR A 141 4.41 -6.29 -18.98
C THR A 141 3.30 -5.30 -18.59
N ARG A 142 3.11 -5.06 -17.29
CA ARG A 142 2.13 -4.11 -16.77
C ARG A 142 2.40 -2.69 -17.28
N TRP A 143 3.63 -2.23 -17.19
CA TRP A 143 4.04 -0.92 -17.69
C TRP A 143 3.81 -0.78 -19.20
N LYS A 144 4.24 -1.78 -19.99
CA LYS A 144 4.08 -1.80 -21.44
C LYS A 144 2.61 -1.76 -21.86
N LYS A 145 1.74 -2.45 -21.12
CA LYS A 145 0.29 -2.45 -21.37
C LYS A 145 -0.35 -1.11 -21.03
N LEU A 146 0.02 -0.47 -19.93
CA LEU A 146 -0.42 0.90 -19.64
C LEU A 146 0.00 1.85 -20.75
N ARG A 147 1.25 1.78 -21.22
CA ARG A 147 1.73 2.62 -22.32
C ARG A 147 0.96 2.37 -23.62
N LYS A 148 0.54 1.12 -23.88
CA LYS A 148 -0.24 0.74 -25.07
C LYS A 148 -1.64 1.34 -25.09
N ILE A 149 -2.31 1.45 -23.96
CA ILE A 149 -3.65 2.03 -23.86
C ILE A 149 -3.67 3.56 -23.83
N MET A 150 -2.53 4.19 -23.59
CA MET A 150 -2.40 5.65 -23.61
C MET A 150 -2.28 6.16 -25.06
N LYS A 151 -3.13 7.11 -25.43
CA LYS A 151 -3.01 7.94 -26.63
C LYS A 151 -2.19 9.21 -26.32
N ASP A 152 -1.81 9.97 -27.32
CA ASP A 152 -0.98 11.17 -27.11
C ASP A 152 -1.71 12.26 -26.30
N ASP A 153 -3.02 12.36 -26.46
CA ASP A 153 -3.90 13.30 -25.78
C ASP A 153 -4.49 12.76 -24.47
N THR A 154 -4.23 11.51 -24.11
CA THR A 154 -4.73 10.90 -22.86
C THR A 154 -4.22 11.64 -21.64
N TRP A 155 -5.13 12.03 -20.75
CA TRP A 155 -4.81 12.51 -19.42
C TRP A 155 -4.34 11.35 -18.55
N LEU A 156 -3.26 11.55 -17.81
CA LEU A 156 -2.71 10.53 -16.92
C LEU A 156 -2.39 11.11 -15.55
N TRP A 157 -3.09 10.66 -14.51
CA TRP A 157 -2.75 11.01 -13.14
C TRP A 157 -2.26 9.79 -12.39
N MET A 158 -1.04 9.87 -11.90
CA MET A 158 -0.41 8.79 -11.14
C MET A 158 -0.34 9.16 -9.66
N MET A 159 -1.03 8.37 -8.82
CA MET A 159 -1.19 8.66 -7.40
C MET A 159 -0.43 7.65 -6.55
N THR A 160 0.37 8.13 -5.62
CA THR A 160 1.02 7.32 -4.57
C THR A 160 1.56 8.22 -3.46
N GLY A 161 1.54 7.74 -2.22
CA GLY A 161 2.20 8.45 -1.10
C GLY A 161 3.72 8.30 -1.07
N THR A 162 4.29 7.33 -1.80
CA THR A 162 5.71 6.92 -1.70
C THR A 162 6.33 6.64 -3.07
N PRO A 163 6.63 7.67 -3.89
CA PRO A 163 6.99 7.48 -5.30
C PRO A 163 8.33 6.77 -5.55
N ALA A 164 9.30 6.88 -4.64
CA ALA A 164 10.63 6.30 -4.76
C ALA A 164 11.12 5.76 -3.41
N SER A 165 10.30 4.90 -2.79
CA SER A 165 10.50 4.45 -1.41
C SER A 165 11.72 3.53 -1.20
N GLN A 166 12.13 2.80 -2.21
CA GLN A 166 13.21 1.81 -2.10
C GLN A 166 14.53 2.29 -2.73
N SER A 167 14.45 2.96 -3.88
CA SER A 167 15.64 3.42 -4.60
C SER A 167 15.32 4.61 -5.51
N PRO A 168 16.27 5.54 -5.73
CA PRO A 168 16.11 6.64 -6.69
C PRO A 168 15.78 6.18 -8.11
N VAL A 169 16.20 4.98 -8.51
CA VAL A 169 15.91 4.43 -9.86
C VAL A 169 14.44 4.07 -10.06
N ASP A 170 13.67 3.91 -8.98
CA ASP A 170 12.22 3.62 -9.04
C ASP A 170 11.43 4.77 -9.71
N ALA A 171 11.98 5.97 -9.73
CA ALA A 171 11.38 7.12 -10.40
C ALA A 171 11.35 6.99 -11.93
N PHE A 172 12.25 6.21 -12.53
CA PHE A 172 12.40 6.15 -14.00
C PHE A 172 11.13 5.69 -14.71
N GLY A 173 10.56 4.57 -14.30
CA GLY A 173 9.35 4.03 -14.95
C GLY A 173 8.14 4.95 -14.83
N LEU A 174 7.99 5.62 -13.70
CA LEU A 174 6.95 6.60 -13.45
C LEU A 174 7.14 7.85 -14.31
N ALA A 175 8.33 8.41 -14.32
CA ALA A 175 8.67 9.58 -15.11
C ALA A 175 8.52 9.34 -16.61
N LYS A 176 8.85 8.15 -17.10
CA LYS A 176 8.65 7.79 -18.53
C LYS A 176 7.19 7.84 -18.98
N LEU A 177 6.23 7.69 -18.08
CA LEU A 177 4.80 7.79 -18.38
C LEU A 177 4.29 9.23 -18.34
N VAL A 178 4.71 10.01 -17.35
CA VAL A 178 4.18 11.36 -17.08
C VAL A 178 5.04 12.45 -17.72
N ASN A 179 6.35 12.38 -17.52
CA ASN A 179 7.35 13.38 -17.97
C ASN A 179 8.50 12.70 -18.74
N PRO A 180 8.25 12.12 -19.91
CA PRO A 180 9.25 11.36 -20.64
C PRO A 180 10.48 12.20 -21.06
N SER A 181 10.32 13.51 -21.25
CA SER A 181 11.42 14.44 -21.54
C SER A 181 12.29 14.77 -20.32
N GLY A 182 11.78 14.57 -19.10
CA GLY A 182 12.49 14.80 -17.85
C GLY A 182 13.50 13.71 -17.49
N VAL A 183 13.56 12.62 -18.26
CA VAL A 183 14.45 11.47 -18.01
C VAL A 183 15.15 11.03 -19.29
N PRO A 184 16.38 10.48 -19.21
CA PRO A 184 17.07 9.91 -20.38
C PRO A 184 16.27 8.83 -21.08
N MET A 185 16.61 8.57 -22.34
CA MET A 185 15.95 7.52 -23.10
C MET A 185 16.13 6.14 -22.47
N PHE A 186 17.32 5.82 -21.99
CA PHE A 186 17.67 4.51 -21.43
C PHE A 186 17.74 4.53 -19.90
N PHE A 187 17.28 3.44 -19.30
CA PHE A 187 17.33 3.21 -17.86
C PHE A 187 18.77 3.23 -17.31
N SER A 188 19.73 2.64 -18.02
CA SER A 188 21.15 2.64 -17.60
C SER A 188 21.68 4.06 -17.40
N THR A 189 21.40 4.95 -18.35
CA THR A 189 21.82 6.36 -18.27
C THR A 189 21.17 7.09 -17.09
N PHE A 190 19.89 6.80 -16.81
CA PHE A 190 19.24 7.36 -15.63
C PHE A 190 19.84 6.81 -14.33
N LYS A 191 20.08 5.48 -14.28
CA LYS A 191 20.71 4.83 -13.15
C LYS A 191 22.07 5.43 -12.85
N ASP A 192 22.91 5.66 -13.85
CA ASP A 192 24.23 6.27 -13.68
C ASP A 192 24.17 7.72 -13.21
N LYS A 193 23.09 8.46 -13.49
CA LYS A 193 22.84 9.82 -12.98
C LYS A 193 22.49 9.85 -11.50
N VAL A 194 21.77 8.85 -11.00
CA VAL A 194 21.23 8.84 -9.62
C VAL A 194 21.95 7.87 -8.69
N MET A 195 22.75 6.94 -9.23
CA MET A 195 23.49 5.93 -8.48
C MET A 195 24.95 5.89 -8.92
N TYR A 196 25.84 5.44 -8.02
CA TYR A 196 27.21 5.10 -8.37
C TYR A 196 27.54 3.69 -7.87
N ARG A 197 28.42 3.02 -8.59
CA ARG A 197 28.82 1.63 -8.29
C ARG A 197 29.93 1.63 -7.24
N VAL A 198 29.72 0.91 -6.14
CA VAL A 198 30.69 0.72 -5.07
C VAL A 198 31.47 -0.60 -5.24
N SER A 199 30.76 -1.65 -5.67
CA SER A 199 31.33 -2.97 -5.97
C SER A 199 30.59 -3.60 -7.14
N GLN A 200 30.98 -4.84 -7.53
CA GLN A 200 30.32 -5.55 -8.64
C GLN A 200 28.80 -5.65 -8.49
N PHE A 201 28.30 -5.75 -7.24
CA PHE A 201 26.88 -5.95 -6.97
C PHE A 201 26.24 -4.83 -6.12
N THR A 202 27.04 -3.84 -5.67
CA THR A 202 26.57 -2.81 -4.74
C THR A 202 26.55 -1.43 -5.39
N TRP A 203 25.39 -0.78 -5.32
CA TRP A 203 25.18 0.59 -5.78
C TRP A 203 24.71 1.45 -4.63
N LYS A 204 25.13 2.72 -4.62
CA LYS A 204 24.69 3.72 -3.64
C LYS A 204 24.12 4.95 -4.37
N PRO A 205 23.14 5.66 -3.76
CA PRO A 205 22.67 6.93 -4.31
C PRO A 205 23.79 7.95 -4.39
N ARG A 206 23.77 8.77 -5.45
CA ARG A 206 24.60 9.97 -5.56
C ARG A 206 24.04 11.10 -4.69
N ASP A 207 24.87 12.07 -4.32
CA ASP A 207 24.45 13.21 -3.50
C ASP A 207 23.32 14.03 -4.17
N ASN A 208 23.33 14.13 -5.50
CA ASN A 208 22.31 14.83 -6.30
C ASN A 208 21.13 13.96 -6.71
N ALA A 209 21.03 12.72 -6.21
CA ALA A 209 19.96 11.78 -6.60
C ALA A 209 18.56 12.32 -6.27
N ILE A 210 18.40 12.96 -5.10
CA ILE A 210 17.12 13.53 -4.66
C ILE A 210 16.64 14.60 -5.63
N ASP A 211 17.52 15.54 -6.00
CA ASP A 211 17.18 16.63 -6.93
C ASP A 211 16.87 16.11 -8.33
N THR A 212 17.61 15.10 -8.78
CA THR A 212 17.38 14.46 -10.08
C THR A 212 16.02 13.76 -10.11
N VAL A 213 15.67 13.01 -9.07
CA VAL A 213 14.37 12.35 -8.91
C VAL A 213 13.26 13.38 -8.82
N TYR A 214 13.44 14.44 -8.02
CA TYR A 214 12.45 15.52 -7.89
C TYR A 214 12.11 16.13 -9.25
N LYS A 215 13.11 16.47 -10.05
CA LYS A 215 12.93 17.04 -11.40
C LYS A 215 12.24 16.04 -12.35
N ALA A 216 12.61 14.77 -12.28
CA ALA A 216 12.04 13.72 -13.12
C ALA A 216 10.54 13.50 -12.82
N LEU A 217 10.13 13.62 -11.56
CA LEU A 217 8.77 13.40 -11.09
C LEU A 217 7.92 14.69 -11.05
N GLN A 218 8.11 15.58 -12.02
CA GLN A 218 7.28 16.78 -12.22
C GLN A 218 6.39 16.61 -13.47
N PRO A 219 5.20 17.27 -13.53
CA PRO A 219 4.58 18.09 -12.47
C PRO A 219 3.97 17.22 -11.36
N ALA A 220 4.15 17.63 -10.12
CA ALA A 220 3.67 16.89 -8.95
C ALA A 220 3.11 17.79 -7.86
N ILE A 221 2.06 17.32 -7.18
CA ILE A 221 1.54 17.92 -5.96
C ILE A 221 1.76 16.96 -4.78
N ARG A 222 2.15 17.50 -3.63
CA ARG A 222 2.38 16.72 -2.42
C ARG A 222 1.92 17.45 -1.17
N TYR A 223 1.11 16.77 -0.39
CA TYR A 223 0.73 17.17 0.96
C TYR A 223 1.04 16.05 1.94
N ARG A 224 1.65 16.39 3.08
CA ARG A 224 1.86 15.47 4.21
C ARG A 224 0.64 15.53 5.14
N LYS A 225 0.39 14.46 5.89
CA LYS A 225 -0.70 14.40 6.88
C LYS A 225 -0.62 15.56 7.88
N GLU A 226 0.58 15.83 8.39
CA GLU A 226 0.87 16.90 9.34
C GLU A 226 0.48 18.30 8.84
N GLN A 227 0.47 18.49 7.51
CA GLN A 227 0.09 19.76 6.87
C GLN A 227 -1.41 19.90 6.65
N CYS A 228 -2.17 18.80 6.76
CA CYS A 228 -3.54 18.70 6.30
C CYS A 228 -4.56 18.41 7.39
N LEU A 229 -4.11 17.81 8.49
CA LEU A 229 -4.97 17.28 9.53
C LEU A 229 -4.43 17.71 10.90
N ASP A 230 -5.32 18.22 11.75
CA ASP A 230 -5.05 18.42 13.18
C ASP A 230 -5.13 17.06 13.89
N LEU A 231 -4.11 16.24 13.67
CA LEU A 231 -3.97 14.97 14.37
C LEU A 231 -3.14 15.20 15.64
N PRO A 232 -3.48 14.53 16.74
CA PRO A 232 -2.60 14.52 17.91
C PRO A 232 -1.24 13.95 17.54
N ASP A 233 -0.20 14.41 18.21
CA ASP A 233 1.16 13.94 18.00
C ASP A 233 1.25 12.42 18.17
N MET A 234 2.03 11.77 17.29
CA MET A 234 2.25 10.34 17.39
C MET A 234 3.25 10.05 18.50
N VAL A 235 2.80 9.37 19.55
CA VAL A 235 3.63 8.97 20.68
C VAL A 235 4.16 7.55 20.44
N TYR A 236 5.48 7.40 20.39
CA TYR A 236 6.14 6.10 20.32
C TYR A 236 6.61 5.70 21.71
N THR A 237 6.07 4.61 22.22
CA THR A 237 6.47 4.05 23.53
C THR A 237 7.10 2.67 23.34
N LYS A 238 8.24 2.42 23.97
CA LYS A 238 8.88 1.11 24.00
C LYS A 238 8.68 0.50 25.39
N ARG A 239 8.13 -0.71 25.43
CA ARG A 239 8.04 -1.50 26.66
C ARG A 239 8.94 -2.72 26.54
N GLN A 240 9.87 -2.90 27.46
CA GLN A 240 10.72 -4.06 27.54
C GLN A 240 10.02 -5.17 28.30
N VAL A 241 10.12 -6.39 27.77
CA VAL A 241 9.50 -7.57 28.37
C VAL A 241 10.56 -8.66 28.47
N GLU A 242 10.76 -9.19 29.68
CA GLU A 242 11.65 -10.32 29.89
C GLU A 242 11.02 -11.61 29.37
N LEU A 243 11.86 -12.47 28.79
CA LEU A 243 11.44 -13.81 28.40
C LEU A 243 11.05 -14.62 29.65
N THR A 244 10.03 -15.47 29.51
CA THR A 244 9.72 -16.44 30.58
C THR A 244 10.86 -17.42 30.77
N PRO A 245 10.98 -18.09 31.93
CA PRO A 245 12.02 -19.10 32.17
C PRO A 245 12.06 -20.18 31.10
N GLN A 246 10.89 -20.61 30.59
CA GLN A 246 10.79 -21.57 29.51
C GLN A 246 11.38 -21.00 28.21
N GLN A 247 10.94 -19.82 27.77
CA GLN A 247 11.49 -19.17 26.58
C GLN A 247 12.99 -18.96 26.69
N ASN A 248 13.48 -18.50 27.84
CA ASN A 248 14.89 -18.19 28.07
C ASN A 248 15.79 -19.43 27.95
N LYS A 249 15.30 -20.60 28.45
CA LYS A 249 15.99 -21.87 28.29
C LYS A 249 16.24 -22.24 26.82
N TYR A 250 15.19 -22.16 25.99
CA TYR A 250 15.29 -22.50 24.57
C TYR A 250 16.04 -21.42 23.77
N TYR A 251 15.85 -20.17 24.12
CA TYR A 251 16.54 -19.05 23.50
C TYR A 251 18.08 -19.14 23.71
N LYS A 252 18.52 -19.40 24.94
CA LYS A 252 19.93 -19.58 25.28
C LYS A 252 20.51 -20.79 24.54
N LYS A 253 19.81 -21.93 24.59
CA LYS A 253 20.29 -23.15 23.90
C LYS A 253 20.54 -22.90 22.42
N LEU A 254 19.55 -22.28 21.72
CA LEU A 254 19.69 -21.98 20.29
C LEU A 254 20.79 -20.93 20.01
N LYS A 255 20.96 -19.95 20.90
CA LYS A 255 22.02 -18.96 20.81
C LYS A 255 23.39 -19.57 20.97
N ASP A 256 23.56 -20.50 21.92
CA ASP A 256 24.83 -21.20 22.18
C ASP A 256 25.19 -22.14 21.01
N GLU A 257 24.21 -22.85 20.45
CA GLU A 257 24.38 -23.67 19.24
C GLU A 257 24.85 -22.80 18.06
N MET A 258 24.24 -21.66 17.86
CA MET A 258 24.64 -20.69 16.82
C MET A 258 26.07 -20.18 17.03
N ILE A 259 26.48 -19.89 18.26
CA ILE A 259 27.83 -19.43 18.57
C ILE A 259 28.87 -20.56 18.29
N MET A 260 28.55 -21.82 18.60
CA MET A 260 29.42 -22.96 18.29
C MET A 260 29.61 -23.17 16.79
N GLU A 261 28.57 -23.01 16.00
CA GLU A 261 28.66 -23.06 14.53
C GLU A 261 29.56 -21.94 13.98
N VAL A 262 29.52 -20.72 14.60
CA VAL A 262 30.38 -19.58 14.19
C VAL A 262 31.86 -19.83 14.45
N VAL A 263 32.20 -20.53 15.51
CA VAL A 263 33.59 -20.78 15.92
C VAL A 263 34.26 -21.89 15.07
N GLY A 264 33.46 -22.72 14.38
CA GLY A 264 33.96 -23.88 13.63
C GLY A 264 34.07 -23.72 12.10
N GLU A 265 33.24 -22.89 11.46
CA GLU A 265 33.17 -22.70 9.98
C GLU A 265 32.60 -21.35 9.59
N GLU A 266 32.86 -20.88 8.34
CA GLU A 266 32.21 -19.72 7.76
C GLU A 266 30.68 -19.96 7.68
N ILE A 267 29.90 -19.27 8.53
CA ILE A 267 28.45 -19.34 8.47
C ILE A 267 27.97 -18.68 7.17
N SER A 268 27.23 -19.43 6.37
CA SER A 268 26.48 -18.82 5.27
C SER A 268 25.45 -17.83 5.83
N ALA A 269 25.28 -16.69 5.13
CA ALA A 269 24.27 -15.69 5.50
C ALA A 269 22.85 -16.29 5.63
N VAL A 270 22.58 -17.39 4.94
CA VAL A 270 21.31 -18.13 4.97
C VAL A 270 21.10 -18.79 6.34
N ASN A 271 22.11 -19.49 6.89
CA ASN A 271 22.01 -20.15 8.19
C ASN A 271 21.84 -19.12 9.32
N ALA A 272 22.59 -18.02 9.28
CA ALA A 272 22.43 -16.93 10.24
C ALA A 272 21.01 -16.33 10.24
N ALA A 273 20.41 -16.14 9.06
CA ALA A 273 19.03 -15.64 8.94
C ALA A 273 18.00 -16.64 9.50
N VAL A 274 18.20 -17.94 9.29
CA VAL A 274 17.31 -18.99 9.82
C VAL A 274 17.38 -19.01 11.36
N HIS A 275 18.56 -18.98 11.96
CA HIS A 275 18.71 -18.93 13.41
C HIS A 275 18.10 -17.68 14.03
N LEU A 276 18.34 -16.51 13.44
CA LEU A 276 17.74 -15.25 13.89
C LEU A 276 16.20 -15.32 13.85
N ASN A 277 15.64 -15.88 12.79
CA ASN A 277 14.19 -16.04 12.67
C ASN A 277 13.64 -17.00 13.75
N LYS A 278 14.32 -18.11 14.06
CA LYS A 278 13.91 -19.02 15.14
C LYS A 278 13.99 -18.33 16.52
N LEU A 279 15.00 -17.50 16.79
CA LEU A 279 15.10 -16.71 18.02
C LEU A 279 13.95 -15.71 18.16
N LEU A 280 13.58 -15.04 17.06
CA LEU A 280 12.41 -14.15 17.01
C LEU A 280 11.10 -14.91 17.25
N GLN A 281 10.95 -16.11 16.72
CA GLN A 281 9.79 -16.97 16.94
C GLN A 281 9.66 -17.38 18.41
N ILE A 282 10.75 -17.82 19.05
CA ILE A 282 10.77 -18.16 20.49
C ILE A 282 10.34 -16.95 21.32
N SER A 283 10.90 -15.78 21.04
CA SER A 283 10.52 -14.54 21.76
C SER A 283 9.08 -14.13 21.48
N ALA A 284 8.50 -14.48 20.33
CA ALA A 284 7.12 -14.22 20.01
C ALA A 284 6.11 -15.23 20.58
N GLY A 285 6.59 -16.32 21.20
CA GLY A 285 5.74 -17.28 21.92
C GLY A 285 5.53 -18.62 21.23
N ALA A 286 6.08 -18.86 20.04
CA ALA A 286 6.02 -20.18 19.40
C ALA A 286 7.13 -20.32 18.36
N VAL A 287 7.69 -21.52 18.20
CA VAL A 287 8.69 -21.84 17.18
C VAL A 287 8.25 -23.06 16.37
N TYR A 288 8.48 -23.04 15.06
CA TYR A 288 8.29 -24.22 14.23
C TYR A 288 9.49 -25.15 14.32
N THR A 289 9.21 -26.43 14.60
CA THR A 289 10.21 -27.50 14.53
C THR A 289 10.49 -27.83 13.06
N ASP A 290 11.58 -28.55 12.80
CA ASP A 290 11.93 -29.00 11.46
C ASP A 290 10.90 -29.98 10.87
N SER A 291 10.11 -30.65 11.74
CA SER A 291 8.95 -31.47 11.34
C SER A 291 7.68 -30.65 11.00
N GLY A 292 7.73 -29.33 11.08
CA GLY A 292 6.60 -28.44 10.81
C GLY A 292 5.58 -28.32 11.95
N GLN A 293 5.84 -28.95 13.09
CA GLN A 293 5.01 -28.79 14.29
C GLN A 293 5.38 -27.46 15.00
N ALA A 294 4.38 -26.82 15.62
CA ALA A 294 4.62 -25.64 16.42
C ALA A 294 4.82 -26.02 17.90
N LEU A 295 5.94 -25.58 18.48
CA LEU A 295 6.18 -25.62 19.92
C LEU A 295 5.78 -24.28 20.51
N GLU A 296 4.78 -24.30 21.41
CA GLU A 296 4.27 -23.11 22.10
C GLU A 296 5.03 -22.86 23.38
N PHE A 297 5.20 -21.59 23.71
CA PHE A 297 5.84 -21.14 24.94
C PHE A 297 4.85 -20.34 25.80
N ASP A 298 5.08 -20.35 27.11
CA ASP A 298 4.40 -19.48 28.04
C ASP A 298 4.73 -18.00 27.69
N ILE A 299 3.70 -17.22 27.35
CA ILE A 299 3.82 -15.80 26.95
C ILE A 299 3.35 -14.82 28.04
N LYS A 300 3.14 -15.30 29.28
CA LYS A 300 2.52 -14.51 30.37
C LYS A 300 3.14 -13.13 30.55
N ASN A 301 4.46 -12.99 30.47
CA ASN A 301 5.12 -11.71 30.66
C ASN A 301 4.76 -10.72 29.54
N ARG A 302 4.75 -11.16 28.29
CA ARG A 302 4.38 -10.35 27.13
C ARG A 302 2.88 -10.03 27.15
N TYR A 303 2.07 -11.03 27.49
CA TYR A 303 0.62 -10.88 27.58
C TYR A 303 0.22 -9.87 28.66
N LYS A 304 0.87 -9.90 29.84
CA LYS A 304 0.64 -8.94 30.90
C LYS A 304 0.82 -7.49 30.42
N VAL A 305 1.92 -7.21 29.72
CA VAL A 305 2.20 -5.87 29.17
C VAL A 305 1.19 -5.48 28.10
N LEU A 306 0.78 -6.41 27.22
CA LEU A 306 -0.26 -6.14 26.25
C LEU A 306 -1.60 -5.84 26.92
N LYS A 307 -1.97 -6.62 27.95
CA LYS A 307 -3.21 -6.41 28.70
C LYS A 307 -3.22 -5.04 29.39
N GLU A 308 -2.12 -4.62 29.99
CA GLU A 308 -1.97 -3.27 30.54
C GLU A 308 -2.25 -2.19 29.47
N VAL A 309 -1.68 -2.34 28.27
CA VAL A 309 -1.93 -1.40 27.16
C VAL A 309 -3.40 -1.40 26.74
N ILE A 310 -4.06 -2.56 26.69
CA ILE A 310 -5.48 -2.66 26.35
C ILE A 310 -6.34 -2.00 27.44
N ASP A 311 -6.04 -2.26 28.72
CA ASP A 311 -6.79 -1.74 29.85
C ASP A 311 -6.61 -0.21 30.02
N GLU A 312 -5.42 0.32 29.68
CA GLU A 312 -5.14 1.77 29.67
C GLU A 312 -5.78 2.49 28.47
N SER A 313 -6.13 1.77 27.41
CA SER A 313 -6.66 2.38 26.20
C SER A 313 -8.16 2.64 26.32
N SER A 314 -8.55 3.89 26.07
CA SER A 314 -9.97 4.29 25.91
C SER A 314 -10.53 3.94 24.53
N GLN A 315 -9.68 3.52 23.59
CA GLN A 315 -10.00 3.21 22.20
C GLN A 315 -9.69 1.76 21.89
N LYS A 316 -10.14 1.30 20.73
CA LYS A 316 -9.82 -0.02 20.20
C LYS A 316 -8.33 -0.17 19.90
N VAL A 317 -7.80 -1.38 20.08
CA VAL A 317 -6.38 -1.66 19.96
C VAL A 317 -6.12 -2.52 18.73
N LEU A 318 -5.23 -2.04 17.86
CA LEU A 318 -4.72 -2.80 16.72
C LEU A 318 -3.34 -3.38 17.08
N VAL A 319 -3.22 -4.71 17.06
CA VAL A 319 -1.99 -5.42 17.44
C VAL A 319 -1.39 -6.11 16.21
N PHE A 320 -0.17 -5.75 15.87
CA PHE A 320 0.57 -6.42 14.81
C PHE A 320 1.45 -7.52 15.38
N VAL A 321 1.31 -8.73 14.85
CA VAL A 321 2.04 -9.92 15.30
C VAL A 321 2.86 -10.49 14.13
N PRO A 322 4.16 -10.81 14.33
CA PRO A 322 5.03 -11.19 13.21
C PRO A 322 4.83 -12.63 12.72
N PHE A 323 4.21 -13.52 13.52
CA PHE A 323 4.10 -14.93 13.18
C PHE A 323 2.66 -15.47 13.30
N LYS A 324 2.26 -16.30 12.32
CA LYS A 324 0.91 -16.87 12.24
C LYS A 324 0.50 -17.71 13.46
N HIS A 325 1.42 -18.46 14.03
CA HIS A 325 1.11 -19.27 15.22
C HIS A 325 0.97 -18.40 16.48
N SER A 326 1.86 -17.42 16.64
CA SER A 326 1.82 -16.49 17.77
C SER A 326 0.52 -15.67 17.83
N ILE A 327 -0.09 -15.35 16.65
CA ILE A 327 -1.36 -14.63 16.63
C ILE A 327 -2.51 -15.48 17.20
N ARG A 328 -2.48 -16.81 16.97
CA ARG A 328 -3.47 -17.74 17.52
C ARG A 328 -3.34 -17.90 19.02
N VAL A 329 -2.12 -18.14 19.50
CA VAL A 329 -1.83 -18.21 20.95
C VAL A 329 -2.31 -16.95 21.67
N LEU A 330 -2.09 -15.79 21.06
CA LEU A 330 -2.50 -14.51 21.60
C LEU A 330 -4.02 -14.35 21.60
N ALA A 331 -4.70 -14.70 20.52
CA ALA A 331 -6.16 -14.66 20.42
C ALA A 331 -6.84 -15.56 21.42
N ASP A 332 -6.34 -16.78 21.61
CA ASP A 332 -6.85 -17.74 22.59
C ASP A 332 -6.68 -17.22 24.02
N THR A 333 -5.56 -16.53 24.28
CA THR A 333 -5.30 -15.95 25.61
C THR A 333 -6.21 -14.75 25.87
N LEU A 334 -6.41 -13.86 24.90
CA LEU A 334 -7.34 -12.73 25.00
C LEU A 334 -8.79 -13.20 25.21
N SER A 335 -9.19 -14.26 24.49
CA SER A 335 -10.52 -14.86 24.62
C SER A 335 -10.79 -15.41 26.03
N LYS A 336 -9.77 -16.01 26.69
CA LYS A 336 -9.88 -16.49 28.07
C LYS A 336 -10.14 -15.35 29.06
N ASP A 337 -9.65 -14.16 28.77
CA ASP A 337 -9.89 -12.93 29.55
C ASP A 337 -11.15 -12.16 29.11
N ASN A 338 -12.00 -12.76 28.27
CA ASN A 338 -13.23 -12.17 27.72
C ASN A 338 -12.99 -10.87 26.91
N ILE A 339 -11.80 -10.71 26.31
CA ILE A 339 -11.49 -9.60 25.43
C ILE A 339 -11.89 -9.99 24.00
N SER A 340 -12.86 -9.25 23.44
CA SER A 340 -13.36 -9.52 22.09
C SER A 340 -12.30 -9.22 21.03
N THR A 341 -12.01 -10.24 20.19
CA THR A 341 -10.88 -10.20 19.28
C THR A 341 -11.26 -10.71 17.90
N GLU A 342 -10.78 -10.06 16.84
CA GLU A 342 -10.82 -10.54 15.46
C GLU A 342 -9.41 -10.67 14.90
N ILE A 343 -9.20 -11.59 13.95
CA ILE A 343 -7.89 -11.86 13.33
C ILE A 343 -7.94 -11.54 11.84
N ILE A 344 -6.91 -10.84 11.35
CA ILE A 344 -6.65 -10.65 9.92
C ILE A 344 -5.28 -11.24 9.59
N ASP A 345 -5.29 -12.36 8.86
CA ASP A 345 -4.11 -12.99 8.29
C ASP A 345 -4.27 -13.24 6.78
N GLY A 346 -3.27 -13.89 6.15
CA GLY A 346 -3.29 -14.21 4.73
C GLY A 346 -4.40 -15.17 4.30
N SER A 347 -5.07 -15.88 5.23
CA SER A 347 -6.17 -16.81 4.93
C SER A 347 -7.54 -16.12 4.84
N VAL A 348 -7.64 -14.86 5.31
CA VAL A 348 -8.89 -14.09 5.30
C VAL A 348 -9.13 -13.53 3.90
N SER A 349 -10.27 -13.89 3.29
CA SER A 349 -10.65 -13.38 1.97
C SER A 349 -10.81 -11.86 1.95
N ALA A 350 -10.64 -11.23 0.79
CA ALA A 350 -10.74 -9.78 0.64
C ALA A 350 -12.11 -9.23 1.14
N HIS A 351 -13.20 -9.92 0.82
CA HIS A 351 -14.54 -9.54 1.27
C HIS A 351 -14.65 -9.60 2.80
N LYS A 352 -14.27 -10.72 3.40
CA LYS A 352 -14.32 -10.90 4.87
C LYS A 352 -13.41 -9.90 5.60
N ARG A 353 -12.26 -9.56 5.00
CA ARG A 353 -11.35 -8.54 5.53
C ARG A 353 -12.02 -7.17 5.61
N THR A 354 -12.75 -6.78 4.56
CA THR A 354 -13.51 -5.53 4.52
C THR A 354 -14.58 -5.50 5.61
N ASP A 355 -15.30 -6.61 5.80
CA ASP A 355 -16.33 -6.72 6.84
C ASP A 355 -15.74 -6.61 8.25
N VAL A 356 -14.60 -7.27 8.50
CA VAL A 356 -13.88 -7.19 9.79
C VAL A 356 -13.42 -5.75 10.05
N PHE A 357 -12.85 -5.06 9.07
CA PHE A 357 -12.46 -3.66 9.23
C PHE A 357 -13.66 -2.75 9.52
N LYS A 358 -14.76 -2.93 8.78
CA LYS A 358 -15.98 -2.16 9.01
C LYS A 358 -16.51 -2.40 10.42
N LYS A 359 -16.62 -3.66 10.84
CA LYS A 359 -17.04 -4.04 12.18
C LYS A 359 -16.13 -3.45 13.26
N PHE A 360 -14.81 -3.50 13.06
CA PHE A 360 -13.85 -2.91 13.98
C PHE A 360 -13.98 -1.39 14.08
N GLN A 361 -14.34 -0.69 13.01
CA GLN A 361 -14.49 0.77 13.00
C GLN A 361 -15.83 1.26 13.55
N THR A 362 -16.92 0.50 13.33
CA THR A 362 -18.29 1.01 13.59
C THR A 362 -18.98 0.39 14.79
N ASN A 363 -18.62 -0.81 15.20
CA ASN A 363 -19.30 -1.54 16.29
C ASN A 363 -18.49 -1.41 17.60
N ALA A 364 -19.11 -1.69 18.74
CA ALA A 364 -18.39 -1.77 20.02
C ALA A 364 -17.36 -2.91 20.02
N ASP A 365 -17.74 -4.08 19.51
CA ASP A 365 -16.87 -5.24 19.32
C ASP A 365 -16.46 -5.43 17.87
N PRO A 366 -15.24 -5.94 17.61
CA PRO A 366 -14.20 -6.37 18.53
C PRO A 366 -13.44 -5.21 19.17
N GLN A 367 -12.95 -5.39 20.42
CA GLN A 367 -12.09 -4.44 21.10
C GLN A 367 -10.66 -4.48 20.56
N VAL A 368 -10.18 -5.67 20.20
CA VAL A 368 -8.81 -5.90 19.69
C VAL A 368 -8.86 -6.49 18.29
N LEU A 369 -8.06 -5.92 17.38
CA LEU A 369 -7.83 -6.49 16.06
C LEU A 369 -6.37 -6.96 15.96
N LEU A 370 -6.19 -8.27 15.77
CA LEU A 370 -4.89 -8.89 15.56
C LEU A 370 -4.59 -8.99 14.06
N SER A 371 -3.45 -8.49 13.64
CA SER A 371 -3.02 -8.55 12.25
C SER A 371 -1.61 -9.10 12.10
N LEU A 372 -1.37 -9.92 11.06
CA LEU A 372 -0.02 -10.32 10.71
C LEU A 372 0.73 -9.16 10.06
N ILE A 373 1.96 -8.92 10.52
CA ILE A 373 2.91 -8.08 9.79
C ILE A 373 3.43 -8.92 8.63
N HIS A 374 3.12 -8.53 7.38
CA HIS A 374 3.84 -9.06 6.25
C HIS A 374 5.21 -8.39 6.22
N ILE A 375 6.22 -9.10 6.70
CA ILE A 375 7.62 -8.74 6.45
C ILE A 375 7.86 -9.17 4.99
N SER A 376 7.70 -8.23 4.06
CA SER A 376 8.03 -8.41 2.64
C SER A 376 9.46 -7.99 2.39
#